data_a6b538278d27f4898b8e71d1216c14d1
#
_entry.id   a6b538278d27f4898b8e71d1216c14d1
#
_cell.length_a   1.000
_cell.length_b   1.000
_cell.length_c   1.000
_cell.angle_alpha   90.00
_cell.angle_beta   90.00
_cell.angle_gamma   90.00
#
_symmetry.space_group_name_H-M   'P 1'
#
loop_
_entity.id
_entity.type
_entity.pdbx_description
1 polymer ?
#
loop_
_entity_poly.entity_id
_entity_poly.type
_entity_poly.pdbx_seq_one_letter_code
_entity_poly.pdbx_strand_id
1 'polypeptide(L)'
;MTIGGRFFDKFGTKAAVLPGFTLGALSLSLFSQIKPSSSLAFTLCAIVLLGLSQGLVNMQVNNHALQSVPMKNISRVTPLTNEMMQVVNSFAIAFLTAFLSGQIKKQTGLSPLQANLTAFHHTFYLLLIFVSFGFILSLFLRKKVKA
;
A
#
# COMPACT_ATOMS: atom_id res chain seq x y z
N MET A 1 10.68 11.34 -20.91
CA MET A 1 10.33 11.88 -19.57
C MET A 1 8.82 11.99 -19.50
N THR A 2 8.20 11.11 -18.74
CA THR A 2 6.75 10.92 -18.65
C THR A 2 6.08 12.09 -17.93
N ILE A 3 4.84 12.40 -18.31
CA ILE A 3 4.00 13.48 -17.77
C ILE A 3 3.93 13.46 -16.22
N GLY A 4 4.01 12.27 -15.62
CA GLY A 4 4.08 12.08 -14.17
C GLY A 4 5.29 12.75 -13.50
N GLY A 5 6.49 12.72 -14.10
CA GLY A 5 7.68 13.30 -13.50
C GLY A 5 7.59 14.83 -13.32
N ARG A 6 7.02 15.54 -14.32
CA ARG A 6 6.84 17.01 -14.25
C ARG A 6 5.82 17.46 -13.19
N PHE A 7 4.80 16.66 -12.96
CA PHE A 7 3.80 16.94 -11.93
C PHE A 7 4.42 16.80 -10.51
N PHE A 8 5.33 15.83 -10.36
CA PHE A 8 6.01 15.56 -9.09
C PHE A 8 7.09 16.60 -8.74
N ASP A 9 7.82 17.10 -9.73
CA ASP A 9 8.86 18.13 -9.53
C ASP A 9 8.27 19.47 -9.04
N LYS A 10 7.01 19.75 -9.40
CA LYS A 10 6.34 21.02 -9.06
C LYS A 10 5.64 21.02 -7.69
N PHE A 11 5.16 19.88 -7.22
CA PHE A 11 4.33 19.78 -6.00
C PHE A 11 5.03 19.08 -4.81
N GLY A 12 6.22 18.52 -5.02
CA GLY A 12 7.01 17.84 -3.99
C GLY A 12 6.45 16.46 -3.59
N THR A 13 7.25 15.71 -2.85
CA THR A 13 6.97 14.31 -2.45
C THR A 13 5.60 14.13 -1.76
N LYS A 14 5.19 15.12 -0.95
CA LYS A 14 3.89 15.06 -0.25
C LYS A 14 2.69 15.03 -1.19
N ALA A 15 2.73 15.82 -2.25
CA ALA A 15 1.60 15.95 -3.19
C ALA A 15 1.32 14.67 -4.00
N ALA A 16 2.24 13.73 -3.98
CA ALA A 16 2.09 12.45 -4.65
C ALA A 16 1.80 11.31 -3.68
N VAL A 17 2.37 11.36 -2.49
CA VAL A 17 2.18 10.34 -1.46
C VAL A 17 0.77 10.41 -0.88
N LEU A 18 0.24 11.62 -0.64
CA LEU A 18 -1.12 11.79 -0.10
C LEU A 18 -2.21 11.18 -1.01
N PRO A 19 -2.31 11.51 -2.32
CA PRO A 19 -3.29 10.85 -3.18
C PRO A 19 -3.04 9.34 -3.32
N GLY A 20 -1.79 8.88 -3.25
CA GLY A 20 -1.48 7.45 -3.21
C GLY A 20 -2.13 6.75 -2.02
N PHE A 21 -1.96 7.28 -0.82
CA PHE A 21 -2.60 6.71 0.37
C PHE A 21 -4.13 6.85 0.37
N THR A 22 -4.69 7.95 -0.14
CA THR A 22 -6.16 8.09 -0.26
C THR A 22 -6.75 7.07 -1.23
N LEU A 23 -6.12 6.85 -2.38
CA LEU A 23 -6.52 5.81 -3.34
C LEU A 23 -6.39 4.41 -2.73
N GLY A 24 -5.33 4.16 -1.95
CA GLY A 24 -5.16 2.90 -1.23
C GLY A 24 -6.26 2.66 -0.20
N ALA A 25 -6.59 3.66 0.60
CA ALA A 25 -7.68 3.57 1.57
C ALA A 25 -9.04 3.35 0.90
N LEU A 26 -9.31 4.05 -0.20
CA LEU A 26 -10.51 3.86 -1.02
C LEU A 26 -10.57 2.42 -1.57
N SER A 27 -9.50 1.93 -2.16
CA SER A 27 -9.42 0.57 -2.69
C SER A 27 -9.70 -0.47 -1.59
N LEU A 28 -9.03 -0.36 -0.43
CA LEU A 28 -9.25 -1.27 0.70
C LEU A 28 -10.68 -1.20 1.24
N SER A 29 -11.29 -0.02 1.25
CA SER A 29 -12.70 0.15 1.62
C SER A 29 -13.63 -0.57 0.64
N LEU A 30 -13.33 -0.52 -0.66
CA LEU A 30 -14.08 -1.27 -1.67
C LEU A 30 -13.89 -2.80 -1.48
N PHE A 31 -12.66 -3.25 -1.23
CA PHE A 31 -12.40 -4.66 -0.96
C PHE A 31 -13.12 -5.16 0.30
N SER A 32 -13.26 -4.33 1.34
CA SER A 32 -14.00 -4.71 2.55
C SER A 32 -15.51 -4.85 2.34
N GLN A 33 -16.04 -4.37 1.20
CA GLN A 33 -17.46 -4.46 0.87
C GLN A 33 -17.78 -5.54 -0.17
N ILE A 34 -16.78 -6.31 -0.62
CA ILE A 34 -16.98 -7.39 -1.59
C ILE A 34 -17.87 -8.48 -0.99
N LYS A 35 -18.92 -8.83 -1.72
CA LYS A 35 -19.84 -9.93 -1.44
C LYS A 35 -19.75 -10.97 -2.56
N PRO A 36 -20.19 -12.21 -2.32
CA PRO A 36 -20.20 -13.24 -3.38
C PRO A 36 -20.99 -12.84 -4.62
N SER A 37 -21.96 -11.94 -4.46
CA SER A 37 -22.80 -11.39 -5.54
C SER A 37 -22.25 -10.11 -6.18
N SER A 38 -21.05 -9.65 -5.76
CA SER A 38 -20.45 -8.43 -6.30
C SER A 38 -20.10 -8.61 -7.78
N SER A 39 -20.35 -7.55 -8.58
CA SER A 39 -20.01 -7.54 -9.99
C SER A 39 -18.49 -7.63 -10.19
N LEU A 40 -18.06 -8.35 -11.24
CA LEU A 40 -16.66 -8.42 -11.65
C LEU A 40 -16.09 -7.01 -11.90
N ALA A 41 -16.88 -6.10 -12.48
CA ALA A 41 -16.47 -4.72 -12.72
C ALA A 41 -16.13 -3.97 -11.42
N PHE A 42 -16.85 -4.21 -10.33
CA PHE A 42 -16.58 -3.62 -9.02
C PHE A 42 -15.22 -4.10 -8.47
N THR A 43 -14.95 -5.40 -8.57
CA THR A 43 -13.68 -5.98 -8.15
C THR A 43 -12.50 -5.47 -8.99
N LEU A 44 -12.67 -5.38 -10.31
CA LEU A 44 -11.65 -4.82 -11.20
C LEU A 44 -11.35 -3.36 -10.88
N CYS A 45 -12.38 -2.56 -10.61
CA CYS A 45 -12.20 -1.16 -10.20
C CYS A 45 -11.36 -1.05 -8.92
N ALA A 46 -11.65 -1.89 -7.92
CA ALA A 46 -10.86 -1.92 -6.67
C ALA A 46 -9.39 -2.31 -6.92
N ILE A 47 -9.12 -3.31 -7.78
CA ILE A 47 -7.76 -3.73 -8.14
C ILE A 47 -7.02 -2.61 -8.87
N VAL A 48 -7.64 -1.93 -9.83
CA VAL A 48 -7.02 -0.81 -10.56
C VAL A 48 -6.66 0.33 -9.61
N LEU A 49 -7.55 0.70 -8.70
CA LEU A 49 -7.28 1.72 -7.68
C LEU A 49 -6.12 1.31 -6.77
N LEU A 50 -6.04 0.04 -6.38
CA LEU A 50 -4.93 -0.48 -5.58
C LEU A 50 -3.61 -0.37 -6.34
N GLY A 51 -3.59 -0.76 -7.62
CA GLY A 51 -2.41 -0.68 -8.47
C GLY A 51 -1.91 0.76 -8.66
N LEU A 52 -2.83 1.71 -8.90
CA LEU A 52 -2.52 3.14 -8.99
C LEU A 52 -1.94 3.66 -7.66
N SER A 53 -2.54 3.32 -6.54
CA SER A 53 -2.05 3.66 -5.21
C SER A 53 -0.61 3.17 -4.99
N GLN A 54 -0.36 1.90 -5.25
CA GLN A 54 0.95 1.27 -5.10
C GLN A 54 2.00 1.93 -6.01
N GLY A 55 1.65 2.21 -7.26
CA GLY A 55 2.54 2.89 -8.21
C GLY A 55 2.96 4.28 -7.72
N LEU A 56 2.00 5.06 -7.22
CA LEU A 56 2.25 6.41 -6.70
C LEU A 56 3.14 6.39 -5.44
N VAL A 57 2.85 5.52 -4.48
CA VAL A 57 3.59 5.46 -3.21
C VAL A 57 4.99 4.92 -3.42
N ASN A 58 5.14 3.77 -4.12
CA ASN A 58 6.44 3.13 -4.31
C ASN A 58 7.42 4.01 -5.10
N MET A 59 6.94 4.70 -6.14
CA MET A 59 7.78 5.61 -6.92
C MET A 59 8.35 6.72 -6.04
N GLN A 60 7.56 7.28 -5.14
CA GLN A 60 7.99 8.37 -4.28
C GLN A 60 8.94 7.92 -3.17
N VAL A 61 8.69 6.78 -2.56
CA VAL A 61 9.58 6.21 -1.54
C VAL A 61 10.95 5.92 -2.14
N ASN A 62 10.99 5.28 -3.30
CA ASN A 62 12.25 5.01 -4.00
C ASN A 62 13.00 6.29 -4.40
N ASN A 63 12.31 7.26 -4.98
CA ASN A 63 12.91 8.54 -5.37
C ASN A 63 13.47 9.28 -4.15
N HIS A 64 12.75 9.29 -3.04
CA HIS A 64 13.21 9.95 -1.81
C HIS A 64 14.43 9.25 -1.21
N ALA A 65 14.45 7.93 -1.21
CA ALA A 65 15.59 7.13 -0.75
C ALA A 65 16.84 7.42 -1.60
N LEU A 66 16.71 7.43 -2.93
CA LEU A 66 17.83 7.68 -3.85
C LEU A 66 18.34 9.12 -3.77
N GLN A 67 17.46 10.12 -3.60
CA GLN A 67 17.87 11.52 -3.45
C GLN A 67 18.57 11.82 -2.11
N SER A 68 18.41 10.95 -1.13
CA SER A 68 19.05 11.09 0.18
C SER A 68 20.49 10.57 0.20
N VAL A 69 20.95 9.94 -0.90
CA VAL A 69 22.27 9.29 -1.01
C VAL A 69 23.14 10.06 -2.02
N PRO A 70 24.43 10.30 -1.71
CA PRO A 70 25.37 10.86 -2.68
C PRO A 70 25.48 9.99 -3.94
N MET A 71 25.59 10.59 -5.12
CA MET A 71 25.62 9.87 -6.42
C MET A 71 26.65 8.74 -6.45
N LYS A 72 27.78 8.91 -5.81
CA LYS A 72 28.86 7.91 -5.70
C LYS A 72 28.40 6.59 -5.05
N ASN A 73 27.37 6.61 -4.19
CA ASN A 73 26.92 5.47 -3.40
C ASN A 73 25.60 4.85 -3.90
N ILE A 74 24.97 5.44 -4.91
CA ILE A 74 23.68 4.98 -5.44
C ILE A 74 23.74 3.51 -5.89
N SER A 75 24.79 3.12 -6.60
CA SER A 75 24.98 1.75 -7.09
C SER A 75 25.08 0.70 -5.99
N ARG A 76 25.48 1.09 -4.78
CA ARG A 76 25.55 0.19 -3.61
C ARG A 76 24.26 0.19 -2.80
N VAL A 77 23.59 1.32 -2.73
CA VAL A 77 22.38 1.48 -1.90
C VAL A 77 21.15 0.89 -2.59
N THR A 78 21.06 0.96 -3.92
CA THR A 78 19.89 0.43 -4.65
C THR A 78 19.65 -1.07 -4.43
N PRO A 79 20.65 -1.97 -4.56
CA PRO A 79 20.43 -3.38 -4.25
C PRO A 79 20.02 -3.61 -2.80
N LEU A 80 20.70 -2.95 -1.85
CA LEU A 80 20.41 -3.08 -0.43
C LEU A 80 18.96 -2.66 -0.10
N THR A 81 18.50 -1.56 -0.69
CA THR A 81 17.11 -1.10 -0.52
C THR A 81 16.12 -2.13 -1.05
N ASN A 82 16.40 -2.71 -2.22
CA ASN A 82 15.55 -3.74 -2.81
C ASN A 82 15.50 -5.02 -1.95
N GLU A 83 16.64 -5.46 -1.43
CA GLU A 83 16.71 -6.62 -0.52
C GLU A 83 15.92 -6.35 0.78
N MET A 84 16.09 -5.19 1.38
CA MET A 84 15.31 -4.81 2.57
C MET A 84 13.81 -4.77 2.28
N MET A 85 13.39 -4.24 1.12
CA MET A 85 11.97 -4.26 0.70
C MET A 85 11.46 -5.69 0.56
N GLN A 86 12.23 -6.62 -0.01
CA GLN A 86 11.85 -8.03 -0.14
C GLN A 86 11.67 -8.69 1.23
N VAL A 87 12.58 -8.44 2.17
CA VAL A 87 12.47 -8.96 3.53
C VAL A 87 11.21 -8.42 4.21
N VAL A 88 10.97 -7.11 4.15
CA VAL A 88 9.77 -6.48 4.74
C VAL A 88 8.49 -7.04 4.11
N ASN A 89 8.45 -7.18 2.77
CA ASN A 89 7.31 -7.75 2.07
C ASN A 89 7.05 -9.20 2.49
N SER A 90 8.10 -10.01 2.65
CA SER A 90 7.98 -11.40 3.10
C SER A 90 7.39 -11.49 4.51
N PHE A 91 7.87 -10.66 5.43
CA PHE A 91 7.29 -10.56 6.78
C PHE A 91 5.83 -10.10 6.75
N ALA A 92 5.51 -9.11 5.93
CA ALA A 92 4.14 -8.62 5.80
C ALA A 92 3.18 -9.70 5.28
N ILE A 93 3.61 -10.45 4.25
CA ILE A 93 2.82 -11.56 3.70
C ILE A 93 2.63 -12.66 4.74
N ALA A 94 3.70 -13.06 5.44
CA ALA A 94 3.64 -14.08 6.48
C ALA A 94 2.70 -13.65 7.63
N PHE A 95 2.80 -12.41 8.09
CA PHE A 95 1.93 -11.86 9.12
C PHE A 95 0.46 -11.84 8.69
N LEU A 96 0.16 -11.34 7.48
CA LEU A 96 -1.20 -11.28 6.96
C LEU A 96 -1.80 -12.68 6.76
N THR A 97 -1.00 -13.63 6.28
CA THR A 97 -1.44 -15.02 6.10
C THR A 97 -1.72 -15.69 7.44
N ALA A 98 -0.85 -15.48 8.44
CA ALA A 98 -1.07 -16.00 9.79
C ALA A 98 -2.32 -15.38 10.44
N PHE A 99 -2.51 -14.06 10.29
CA PHE A 99 -3.68 -13.36 10.79
C PHE A 99 -4.97 -13.88 10.14
N LEU A 100 -4.99 -13.98 8.81
CA LEU A 100 -6.13 -14.51 8.05
C LEU A 100 -6.48 -15.93 8.49
N SER A 101 -5.48 -16.83 8.56
CA SER A 101 -5.65 -18.20 9.01
C SER A 101 -6.20 -18.29 10.44
N GLY A 102 -5.72 -17.41 11.32
CA GLY A 102 -6.21 -17.30 12.68
C GLY A 102 -7.68 -16.84 12.75
N GLN A 103 -8.08 -15.90 11.89
CA GLN A 103 -9.46 -15.45 11.80
C GLN A 103 -10.39 -16.54 11.26
N ILE A 104 -9.97 -17.29 10.25
CA ILE A 104 -10.75 -18.42 9.71
C ILE A 104 -10.98 -19.48 10.80
N LYS A 105 -9.95 -19.84 11.58
CA LYS A 105 -10.05 -20.81 12.67
C LYS A 105 -11.01 -20.38 13.79
N LYS A 106 -11.18 -19.09 14.04
CA LYS A 106 -12.11 -18.57 15.05
C LYS A 106 -13.58 -18.67 14.63
N GLN A 107 -13.85 -18.86 13.35
CA GLN A 107 -15.22 -18.91 12.79
C GLN A 107 -15.78 -20.34 12.79
N THR A 108 -15.56 -21.10 13.87
CA THR A 108 -16.11 -22.45 14.06
C THR A 108 -17.64 -22.37 14.16
N GLY A 109 -18.34 -23.03 13.24
CA GLY A 109 -19.80 -23.05 13.18
C GLY A 109 -20.44 -22.30 12.00
N LEU A 110 -19.65 -21.55 11.23
CA LEU A 110 -20.10 -20.94 9.98
C LEU A 110 -19.80 -21.86 8.78
N SER A 111 -20.53 -21.65 7.68
CA SER A 111 -20.15 -22.31 6.41
C SER A 111 -18.75 -21.86 5.98
N PRO A 112 -17.98 -22.71 5.28
CA PRO A 112 -16.61 -22.36 4.86
C PRO A 112 -16.54 -21.06 4.05
N LEU A 113 -17.57 -20.77 3.26
CA LEU A 113 -17.66 -19.53 2.49
C LEU A 113 -17.83 -18.29 3.40
N GLN A 114 -18.71 -18.38 4.37
CA GLN A 114 -18.96 -17.28 5.32
C GLN A 114 -17.76 -17.04 6.23
N ALA A 115 -17.12 -18.10 6.71
CA ALA A 115 -15.91 -18.00 7.53
C ALA A 115 -14.79 -17.26 6.77
N ASN A 116 -14.56 -17.64 5.52
CA ASN A 116 -13.57 -16.96 4.66
C ASN A 116 -13.92 -15.49 4.44
N LEU A 117 -15.16 -15.16 4.06
CA LEU A 117 -15.57 -13.78 3.83
C LEU A 117 -15.37 -12.90 5.07
N THR A 118 -15.79 -13.38 6.24
CA THR A 118 -15.62 -12.63 7.49
C THR A 118 -14.13 -12.43 7.82
N ALA A 119 -13.32 -13.47 7.65
CA ALA A 119 -11.88 -13.39 7.87
C ALA A 119 -11.20 -12.40 6.90
N PHE A 120 -11.61 -12.37 5.62
CA PHE A 120 -11.14 -11.38 4.66
C PHE A 120 -11.52 -9.96 5.06
N HIS A 121 -12.77 -9.72 5.47
CA HIS A 121 -13.20 -8.40 5.94
C HIS A 121 -12.34 -7.91 7.11
N HIS A 122 -12.11 -8.74 8.12
CA HIS A 122 -11.23 -8.37 9.24
C HIS A 122 -9.80 -8.08 8.81
N THR A 123 -9.27 -8.83 7.84
CA THR A 123 -7.93 -8.59 7.31
C THR A 123 -7.85 -7.27 6.54
N PHE A 124 -8.87 -6.92 5.75
CA PHE A 124 -8.92 -5.63 5.06
C PHE A 124 -9.08 -4.45 6.02
N TYR A 125 -9.84 -4.59 7.11
CA TYR A 125 -9.91 -3.57 8.16
C TYR A 125 -8.55 -3.37 8.83
N LEU A 126 -7.81 -4.45 9.12
CA LEU A 126 -6.46 -4.35 9.65
C LEU A 126 -5.53 -3.57 8.69
N LEU A 127 -5.55 -3.91 7.39
CA LEU A 127 -4.78 -3.20 6.38
C LEU A 127 -5.17 -1.72 6.29
N LEU A 128 -6.45 -1.41 6.40
CA LEU A 128 -6.95 -0.03 6.38
C LEU A 128 -6.41 0.78 7.57
N ILE A 129 -6.28 0.17 8.75
CA ILE A 129 -5.64 0.79 9.91
C ILE A 129 -4.18 1.10 9.61
N PHE A 130 -3.42 0.15 9.04
CA PHE A 130 -2.01 0.38 8.67
C PHE A 130 -1.86 1.48 7.61
N VAL A 131 -2.71 1.50 6.59
CA VAL A 131 -2.70 2.55 5.56
C VAL A 131 -3.05 3.91 6.16
N SER A 132 -4.02 3.97 7.07
CA SER A 132 -4.40 5.21 7.77
C SER A 132 -3.24 5.72 8.64
N PHE A 133 -2.53 4.82 9.33
CA PHE A 133 -1.34 5.17 10.10
C PHE A 133 -0.22 5.70 9.19
N GLY A 134 0.02 5.04 8.05
CA GLY A 134 0.97 5.52 7.03
C GLY A 134 0.58 6.89 6.47
N PHE A 135 -0.72 7.13 6.26
CA PHE A 135 -1.24 8.43 5.83
C PHE A 135 -0.94 9.52 6.87
N ILE A 136 -1.21 9.27 8.15
CA ILE A 136 -0.90 10.20 9.25
C ILE A 136 0.60 10.50 9.30
N LEU A 137 1.45 9.47 9.22
CA LEU A 137 2.90 9.66 9.18
C LEU A 137 3.34 10.48 7.97
N SER A 138 2.69 10.32 6.82
CA SER A 138 3.00 11.09 5.61
C SER A 138 2.71 12.58 5.76
N LEU A 139 1.77 12.98 6.61
CA LEU A 139 1.49 14.37 6.93
C LEU A 139 2.66 15.06 7.68
N PHE A 140 3.42 14.27 8.45
CA PHE A 140 4.62 14.75 9.15
C PHE A 140 5.87 14.86 8.28
N LEU A 141 5.86 14.30 7.05
CA LEU A 141 6.96 14.44 6.11
C LEU A 141 7.19 15.93 5.82
N ARG A 142 8.37 16.42 6.18
CA ARG A 142 8.74 17.82 6.01
C ARG A 142 8.98 18.13 4.52
N LYS A 143 8.36 19.19 4.01
CA LYS A 143 8.61 19.69 2.65
C LYS A 143 10.09 20.09 2.59
N LYS A 144 10.94 19.34 1.88
CA LYS A 144 12.31 19.79 1.62
C LYS A 144 12.20 20.95 0.63
N VAL A 145 12.33 22.17 1.14
CA VAL A 145 12.50 23.36 0.30
C VAL A 145 13.84 23.17 -0.42
N LYS A 146 13.84 23.18 -1.76
CA LYS A 146 15.05 23.28 -2.54
C LYS A 146 15.72 24.62 -2.18
N ALA A 147 16.93 24.56 -1.60
CA ALA A 147 17.90 25.64 -1.71
C ALA A 147 18.50 25.62 -3.12
#